data_bdac95461283f0e4985017b7021495f3
#
_entry.id   bdac95461283f0e4985017b7021495f3
#
_cell.length_a   1.000
_cell.length_b   1.000
_cell.length_c   1.000
_cell.angle_alpha   90.00
_cell.angle_beta   90.00
_cell.angle_gamma   90.00
#
_symmetry.space_group_name_H-M   'P 1'
#
loop_
_entity.id
_entity.type
_entity.pdbx_description
1 polymer ?
#
loop_
_entity_poly.entity_id
_entity_poly.type
_entity_poly.pdbx_seq_one_letter_code
_entity_poly.pdbx_strand_id
1 'polypeptide(L)'
;MIIEMIVLKAVVRYSFTRRKTKEMMIEKGKSDYLQLDFHFTGDELEPKPLCVICNEVLANSSLKPSLLRRHIETKHPTHKDKPLEYFKRKLADIKKCSLSSFLTSNEDSKMALEASFRVSYRIARSGQAHTIAENLIGPCAKDIAKCILEEKAAKKIELVPLSNNTVSRRINDLANYVENELLKRIKLNYFAIQLDESTDVTNAAVLLVYVRYLFTNIVQEDVLFAKPLKTYTTGEAIFDMINGYFEKNGISWSYCVGVCTDGAKSMTGKFSGFVARVKKINEKIQWTHCCIHRQALVCKRIPAELSTTLSDAVKIVNFIKSRATNCRLFRTLCEDFGSFHVSLLLHTEVRWLSRGKVLTRLFELKSEVQAFFIDHPFHLSSCISDVLWLQKLAYLADIFCKLNELSMSLQGESVTIFSVLDRIEAMLKKINFWIQCLQMNEYGCFYSVSTF
;
A
#
# COMPACT_ATOMS: atom_id res chain seq x y z
N MET A 1 5.18 9.75 -7.50
CA MET A 1 6.16 10.87 -7.63
C MET A 1 6.64 11.42 -6.30
N ILE A 2 5.75 11.81 -5.33
CA ILE A 2 6.19 12.33 -4.02
C ILE A 2 6.86 11.25 -3.16
N ILE A 3 6.33 10.05 -3.11
CA ILE A 3 6.93 8.90 -2.42
C ILE A 3 8.27 8.53 -3.04
N GLU A 4 8.41 8.60 -4.35
CA GLU A 4 9.69 8.36 -5.05
C GLU A 4 10.77 9.40 -4.70
N MET A 5 10.41 10.67 -4.62
CA MET A 5 11.33 11.74 -4.20
C MET A 5 11.70 11.66 -2.71
N ILE A 6 10.77 11.27 -1.84
CA ILE A 6 11.01 11.17 -0.39
C ILE A 6 11.92 9.98 -0.09
N VAL A 7 11.68 8.82 -0.70
CA VAL A 7 12.51 7.62 -0.53
C VAL A 7 13.94 7.83 -1.08
N LEU A 8 14.09 8.47 -2.23
CA LEU A 8 15.42 8.80 -2.81
C LEU A 8 16.18 9.82 -1.96
N LYS A 9 15.52 10.87 -1.45
CA LYS A 9 16.14 11.85 -0.54
C LYS A 9 16.50 11.25 0.82
N ALA A 10 15.75 10.26 1.30
CA ALA A 10 16.05 9.56 2.54
C ALA A 10 17.31 8.71 2.45
N VAL A 11 17.44 7.92 1.39
CA VAL A 11 18.62 7.07 1.16
C VAL A 11 19.88 7.90 1.02
N VAL A 12 19.81 9.08 0.38
CA VAL A 12 20.97 9.99 0.21
C VAL A 12 21.29 10.74 1.50
N ARG A 13 20.31 11.18 2.32
CA ARG A 13 20.57 11.90 3.57
C ARG A 13 21.06 11.02 4.72
N TYR A 14 20.69 9.76 4.78
CA TYR A 14 21.13 8.85 5.85
C TYR A 14 22.66 8.59 5.81
N SER A 15 23.30 8.81 4.67
CA SER A 15 24.76 8.66 4.50
C SER A 15 25.57 9.91 4.89
N PHE A 16 24.98 11.09 5.10
CA PHE A 16 25.72 12.35 5.25
C PHE A 16 25.69 13.01 6.64
N THR A 17 24.82 12.60 7.58
CA THR A 17 24.62 13.36 8.83
C THR A 17 25.27 12.79 10.10
N ARG A 18 26.17 11.81 9.99
CA ARG A 18 26.89 11.27 11.17
C ARG A 18 28.42 11.46 11.14
N ARG A 19 28.88 12.64 10.79
CA ARG A 19 30.27 13.02 11.01
C ARG A 19 30.40 14.48 11.41
N LYS A 20 30.37 14.73 12.71
CA LYS A 20 31.11 15.81 13.41
C LYS A 20 30.57 15.94 14.85
N THR A 21 31.09 15.16 15.78
CA THR A 21 31.33 15.57 17.18
C THR A 21 31.87 14.38 17.97
N LYS A 22 33.03 14.57 18.62
CA LYS A 22 33.72 13.74 19.63
C LYS A 22 34.91 12.90 19.19
N GLU A 23 35.93 13.56 18.69
CA GLU A 23 37.29 12.98 18.57
C GLU A 23 38.18 13.13 19.82
N MET A 24 37.69 13.66 20.92
CA MET A 24 38.58 14.16 22.00
C MET A 24 38.60 13.36 23.32
N MET A 25 37.98 12.19 23.46
CA MET A 25 37.98 11.44 24.73
C MET A 25 38.53 10.00 24.72
N ILE A 26 39.06 9.50 23.62
CA ILE A 26 39.45 8.08 23.47
C ILE A 26 40.98 7.85 23.50
N GLU A 27 41.80 8.88 23.54
CA GLU A 27 43.26 8.68 23.42
C GLU A 27 43.97 8.09 24.64
N LYS A 28 43.40 8.16 25.84
CA LYS A 28 44.06 7.67 27.08
C LYS A 28 43.86 6.17 27.40
N GLY A 29 42.92 5.48 26.75
CA GLY A 29 42.68 4.02 27.00
C GLY A 29 43.25 3.09 25.92
N LYS A 30 43.77 3.61 24.81
CA LYS A 30 44.12 2.79 23.64
C LYS A 30 45.40 1.93 23.78
N SER A 31 46.35 2.26 24.70
CA SER A 31 47.59 1.53 24.82
C SER A 31 47.49 0.27 25.69
N ASP A 32 46.60 0.23 26.69
CA ASP A 32 46.59 -0.81 27.68
C ASP A 32 45.95 -2.12 27.18
N TYR A 33 44.96 -2.04 26.27
CA TYR A 33 44.33 -3.23 25.73
C TYR A 33 45.08 -3.86 24.54
N LEU A 34 45.93 -3.10 23.87
CA LEU A 34 46.81 -3.66 22.85
C LEU A 34 47.94 -4.57 23.47
N GLN A 35 48.26 -4.37 24.75
CA GLN A 35 49.13 -5.23 25.49
C GLN A 35 48.45 -6.62 25.80
N LEU A 36 47.12 -6.69 25.65
CA LEU A 36 46.33 -7.88 25.78
C LEU A 36 45.80 -8.39 24.42
N ASP A 37 46.44 -7.99 23.29
CA ASP A 37 46.14 -8.41 21.92
C ASP A 37 44.77 -7.99 21.38
N PHE A 38 44.14 -6.98 21.97
CA PHE A 38 42.83 -6.52 21.59
C PHE A 38 42.79 -5.06 21.14
N HIS A 39 41.92 -4.80 20.16
CA HIS A 39 41.56 -3.48 19.68
C HIS A 39 40.05 -3.32 19.79
N PHE A 40 39.57 -2.08 19.79
CA PHE A 40 38.15 -1.79 19.85
C PHE A 40 37.53 -1.71 18.47
N THR A 41 36.32 -2.26 18.33
CA THR A 41 35.47 -2.13 17.14
C THR A 41 34.02 -1.91 17.57
N GLY A 42 33.19 -1.33 16.69
CA GLY A 42 31.77 -1.05 16.94
C GLY A 42 31.47 0.39 17.34
N ASP A 43 30.30 0.62 17.96
CA ASP A 43 29.86 1.96 18.37
C ASP A 43 30.66 2.43 19.60
N GLU A 44 30.96 3.75 19.68
CA GLU A 44 31.64 4.36 20.82
C GLU A 44 30.88 4.20 22.16
N LEU A 45 29.56 4.01 22.10
CA LEU A 45 28.72 3.79 23.29
C LEU A 45 28.73 2.33 23.76
N GLU A 46 29.03 1.37 22.86
CA GLU A 46 29.17 -0.04 23.17
C GLU A 46 30.39 -0.64 22.44
N PRO A 47 31.61 -0.29 22.82
CA PRO A 47 32.83 -0.81 22.18
C PRO A 47 32.94 -2.31 22.39
N LYS A 48 33.33 -3.06 21.36
CA LYS A 48 33.55 -4.50 21.42
C LYS A 48 35.04 -4.81 21.23
N PRO A 49 35.64 -5.74 22.00
CA PRO A 49 37.04 -6.12 21.81
C PRO A 49 37.19 -7.00 20.57
N LEU A 50 38.13 -6.62 19.69
CA LEU A 50 38.55 -7.34 18.51
C LEU A 50 39.93 -7.95 18.79
N CYS A 51 40.06 -9.26 18.73
CA CYS A 51 41.36 -9.94 18.83
C CYS A 51 42.17 -9.65 17.53
N VAL A 52 43.37 -9.11 17.66
CA VAL A 52 44.24 -8.77 16.51
C VAL A 52 44.93 -10.02 15.90
N ILE A 53 44.76 -11.19 16.48
CA ILE A 53 45.37 -12.43 15.99
C ILE A 53 44.34 -13.20 15.13
N CYS A 54 43.12 -13.45 15.64
CA CYS A 54 42.10 -14.25 14.96
C CYS A 54 40.95 -13.41 14.36
N ASN A 55 40.93 -12.10 14.55
CA ASN A 55 39.86 -11.18 14.11
C ASN A 55 38.49 -11.47 14.75
N GLU A 56 38.42 -12.25 15.82
CA GLU A 56 37.19 -12.52 16.54
C GLU A 56 36.75 -11.30 17.34
N VAL A 57 35.48 -10.90 17.17
CA VAL A 57 34.86 -9.81 17.92
C VAL A 57 34.12 -10.40 19.09
N LEU A 58 34.55 -10.09 20.32
CA LEU A 58 33.92 -10.53 21.54
C LEU A 58 32.80 -9.56 21.98
N ALA A 59 31.90 -10.04 22.85
CA ALA A 59 30.83 -9.21 23.41
C ALA A 59 31.41 -8.07 24.26
N ASN A 60 30.70 -6.94 24.39
CA ASN A 60 31.10 -5.81 25.24
C ASN A 60 31.36 -6.22 26.67
N SER A 61 30.60 -7.18 27.24
CA SER A 61 30.81 -7.75 28.59
C SER A 61 32.17 -8.44 28.77
N SER A 62 32.87 -8.76 27.67
CA SER A 62 34.20 -9.36 27.68
C SER A 62 35.35 -8.35 27.80
N LEU A 63 35.07 -7.05 27.89
CA LEU A 63 36.03 -5.97 28.11
C LEU A 63 36.61 -5.97 29.54
N LYS A 64 36.94 -7.14 30.05
CA LYS A 64 37.62 -7.34 31.31
C LYS A 64 38.99 -7.96 31.05
N PRO A 65 40.10 -7.39 31.58
CA PRO A 65 41.46 -7.89 31.31
C PRO A 65 41.63 -9.42 31.57
N SER A 66 40.93 -9.97 32.57
CA SER A 66 40.94 -11.41 32.88
C SER A 66 40.31 -12.25 31.76
N LEU A 67 39.22 -11.80 31.16
CA LEU A 67 38.51 -12.51 30.06
C LEU A 67 39.31 -12.43 28.75
N LEU A 68 39.90 -11.28 28.46
CA LEU A 68 40.75 -11.09 27.29
C LEU A 68 42.01 -11.95 27.39
N ARG A 69 42.66 -11.97 28.57
CA ARG A 69 43.83 -12.83 28.83
C ARG A 69 43.47 -14.31 28.66
N ARG A 70 42.32 -14.73 29.19
CA ARG A 70 41.85 -16.10 29.03
C ARG A 70 41.67 -16.48 27.55
N HIS A 71 41.12 -15.58 26.70
CA HIS A 71 41.00 -15.81 25.25
C HIS A 71 42.35 -16.06 24.60
N ILE A 72 43.38 -15.26 24.95
CA ILE A 72 44.75 -15.45 24.43
C ILE A 72 45.31 -16.78 24.88
N GLU A 73 45.23 -17.09 26.18
CA GLU A 73 45.77 -18.32 26.77
C GLU A 73 45.13 -19.58 26.20
N THR A 74 43.83 -19.52 25.86
CA THR A 74 43.10 -20.68 25.35
C THR A 74 43.14 -20.80 23.83
N LYS A 75 43.06 -19.71 23.10
CA LYS A 75 43.00 -19.74 21.61
C LYS A 75 44.35 -19.44 20.95
N HIS A 76 45.26 -18.69 21.61
CA HIS A 76 46.54 -18.24 21.05
C HIS A 76 47.73 -18.46 21.98
N PRO A 77 47.92 -19.65 22.57
CA PRO A 77 48.94 -19.91 23.59
C PRO A 77 50.38 -19.56 23.09
N THR A 78 50.64 -19.74 21.81
CA THR A 78 51.95 -19.45 21.16
C THR A 78 52.23 -17.95 21.00
N HIS A 79 51.25 -17.09 21.26
CA HIS A 79 51.38 -15.62 21.07
C HIS A 79 51.40 -14.89 22.43
N LYS A 80 51.17 -15.59 23.54
CA LYS A 80 51.02 -15.01 24.88
C LYS A 80 52.17 -14.09 25.30
N ASP A 81 53.40 -14.46 24.95
CA ASP A 81 54.61 -13.77 25.38
C ASP A 81 55.28 -12.92 24.28
N LYS A 82 54.54 -12.61 23.21
CA LYS A 82 55.05 -11.76 22.13
C LYS A 82 55.09 -10.29 22.57
N PRO A 83 56.10 -9.53 22.11
CA PRO A 83 56.22 -8.12 22.47
C PRO A 83 55.12 -7.25 21.84
N LEU A 84 54.76 -6.14 22.48
CA LEU A 84 53.74 -5.19 22.04
C LEU A 84 53.91 -4.77 20.57
N GLU A 85 55.16 -4.67 20.11
CA GLU A 85 55.47 -4.31 18.70
C GLU A 85 54.96 -5.37 17.71
N TYR A 86 54.88 -6.62 18.06
CA TYR A 86 54.30 -7.68 17.27
C TYR A 86 52.80 -7.42 17.05
N PHE A 87 52.05 -7.08 18.10
CA PHE A 87 50.60 -6.81 18.03
C PHE A 87 50.31 -5.47 17.32
N LYS A 88 51.19 -4.47 17.48
CA LYS A 88 51.10 -3.23 16.68
C LYS A 88 51.26 -3.48 15.18
N ARG A 89 52.20 -4.35 14.77
CA ARG A 89 52.34 -4.78 13.36
C ARG A 89 51.10 -5.52 12.87
N LYS A 90 50.60 -6.47 13.65
CA LYS A 90 49.36 -7.19 13.31
C LYS A 90 48.16 -6.27 13.16
N LEU A 91 48.02 -5.29 14.05
CA LEU A 91 46.96 -4.27 13.95
C LEU A 91 47.18 -3.37 12.74
N ALA A 92 48.43 -3.02 12.41
CA ALA A 92 48.75 -2.25 11.20
C ALA A 92 48.46 -3.04 9.92
N ASP A 93 48.71 -4.35 9.91
CA ASP A 93 48.39 -5.24 8.79
C ASP A 93 46.90 -5.36 8.62
N ILE A 94 46.11 -5.53 9.72
CA ILE A 94 44.65 -5.51 9.71
C ILE A 94 44.13 -4.17 9.17
N LYS A 95 44.71 -3.04 9.61
CA LYS A 95 44.38 -1.69 9.12
C LYS A 95 44.78 -1.48 7.67
N LYS A 96 45.92 -1.99 7.20
CA LYS A 96 46.33 -1.92 5.79
C LYS A 96 45.47 -2.79 4.88
N CYS A 97 45.14 -4.03 5.26
CA CYS A 97 44.19 -4.85 4.54
C CYS A 97 42.80 -4.25 4.55
N SER A 98 42.39 -3.58 5.63
CA SER A 98 41.08 -2.95 5.75
C SER A 98 40.99 -1.63 4.99
N LEU A 99 42.06 -0.80 4.88
CA LEU A 99 41.96 0.51 4.23
C LEU A 99 41.91 0.46 2.71
N SER A 100 42.65 -0.41 2.03
CA SER A 100 42.57 -0.53 0.56
C SER A 100 41.36 -1.32 0.09
N SER A 101 40.96 -2.38 0.81
CA SER A 101 39.69 -3.09 0.56
C SER A 101 38.47 -2.30 1.08
N PHE A 102 38.63 -1.46 2.13
CA PHE A 102 37.56 -0.61 2.68
C PHE A 102 37.26 0.61 1.79
N LEU A 103 38.20 1.14 1.06
CA LEU A 103 37.97 2.28 0.15
C LEU A 103 37.24 1.83 -1.14
N THR A 104 37.59 0.68 -1.70
CA THR A 104 36.88 0.09 -2.85
C THR A 104 35.61 -0.63 -2.43
N SER A 105 35.58 -1.32 -1.28
CA SER A 105 34.37 -1.96 -0.76
C SER A 105 33.34 -0.96 -0.21
N ASN A 106 33.72 0.25 0.14
CA ASN A 106 32.77 1.22 0.68
C ASN A 106 31.86 1.82 -0.40
N GLU A 107 32.32 2.00 -1.64
CA GLU A 107 31.47 2.45 -2.76
C GLU A 107 30.59 1.31 -3.30
N ASP A 108 31.16 0.14 -3.56
CA ASP A 108 30.41 -1.03 -4.00
C ASP A 108 29.39 -1.47 -2.95
N SER A 109 29.71 -1.39 -1.66
CA SER A 109 28.76 -1.67 -0.55
C SER A 109 27.65 -0.64 -0.44
N LYS A 110 27.92 0.64 -0.69
CA LYS A 110 26.89 1.68 -0.73
C LYS A 110 25.94 1.49 -1.91
N MET A 111 26.49 1.20 -3.10
CA MET A 111 25.69 0.93 -4.29
C MET A 111 24.84 -0.34 -4.12
N ALA A 112 25.41 -1.40 -3.53
CA ALA A 112 24.68 -2.62 -3.23
C ALA A 112 23.54 -2.39 -2.21
N LEU A 113 23.80 -1.56 -1.17
CA LEU A 113 22.79 -1.16 -0.19
C LEU A 113 21.66 -0.37 -0.85
N GLU A 114 22.01 0.63 -1.67
CA GLU A 114 21.02 1.43 -2.40
C GLU A 114 20.20 0.55 -3.36
N ALA A 115 20.85 -0.32 -4.14
CA ALA A 115 20.19 -1.25 -5.04
C ALA A 115 19.17 -2.14 -4.29
N SER A 116 19.57 -2.66 -3.13
CA SER A 116 18.67 -3.49 -2.32
C SER A 116 17.46 -2.71 -1.77
N PHE A 117 17.61 -1.44 -1.35
CA PHE A 117 16.48 -0.59 -0.97
C PHE A 117 15.57 -0.28 -2.16
N ARG A 118 16.14 0.02 -3.33
CA ARG A 118 15.35 0.26 -4.56
C ARG A 118 14.55 -0.97 -4.97
N VAL A 119 15.16 -2.16 -4.91
CA VAL A 119 14.47 -3.43 -5.19
C VAL A 119 13.37 -3.68 -4.17
N SER A 120 13.65 -3.51 -2.88
CA SER A 120 12.66 -3.68 -1.80
C SER A 120 11.47 -2.72 -1.97
N TYR A 121 11.73 -1.47 -2.35
CA TYR A 121 10.68 -0.49 -2.67
C TYR A 121 9.80 -0.94 -3.85
N ARG A 122 10.42 -1.44 -4.95
CA ARG A 122 9.66 -1.92 -6.12
C ARG A 122 8.80 -3.12 -5.78
N ILE A 123 9.30 -4.05 -4.97
CA ILE A 123 8.55 -5.22 -4.48
C ILE A 123 7.35 -4.76 -3.65
N ALA A 124 7.55 -3.86 -2.68
CA ALA A 124 6.48 -3.31 -1.86
C ALA A 124 5.42 -2.60 -2.72
N ARG A 125 5.85 -1.77 -3.68
CA ARG A 125 4.95 -1.05 -4.58
C ARG A 125 4.12 -1.97 -5.48
N SER A 126 4.70 -3.10 -5.90
CA SER A 126 4.00 -4.09 -6.75
C SER A 126 3.11 -5.04 -5.97
N GLY A 127 3.09 -4.98 -4.64
CA GLY A 127 2.31 -5.88 -3.79
C GLY A 127 2.77 -7.35 -3.85
N GLN A 128 4.00 -7.59 -4.29
CA GLN A 128 4.54 -8.94 -4.40
C GLN A 128 5.13 -9.41 -3.07
N ALA A 129 5.17 -10.73 -2.89
CA ALA A 129 5.82 -11.32 -1.73
C ALA A 129 7.32 -11.00 -1.72
N HIS A 130 7.87 -10.62 -0.56
CA HIS A 130 9.28 -10.24 -0.42
C HIS A 130 10.27 -11.36 -0.78
N THR A 131 9.84 -12.64 -0.74
CA THR A 131 10.60 -13.81 -1.21
C THR A 131 10.98 -13.76 -2.69
N ILE A 132 10.27 -13.00 -3.51
CA ILE A 132 10.57 -12.84 -4.94
C ILE A 132 11.96 -12.23 -5.18
N ALA A 133 12.48 -11.45 -4.22
CA ALA A 133 13.81 -10.87 -4.31
C ALA A 133 14.91 -11.93 -4.36
N GLU A 134 14.80 -12.92 -3.48
CA GLU A 134 15.76 -14.01 -3.34
C GLU A 134 15.58 -15.06 -4.43
N ASN A 135 14.33 -15.41 -4.73
CA ASN A 135 14.03 -16.54 -5.61
C ASN A 135 14.02 -16.19 -7.11
N LEU A 136 13.81 -14.92 -7.46
CA LEU A 136 13.69 -14.50 -8.86
C LEU A 136 14.57 -13.31 -9.21
N ILE A 137 14.43 -12.18 -8.50
CA ILE A 137 15.06 -10.92 -8.92
C ILE A 137 16.58 -11.00 -8.85
N GLY A 138 17.13 -11.53 -7.75
CA GLY A 138 18.58 -11.71 -7.57
C GLY A 138 19.19 -12.63 -8.63
N PRO A 139 18.68 -13.86 -8.81
CA PRO A 139 19.13 -14.77 -9.86
C PRO A 139 19.05 -14.16 -11.26
N CYS A 140 17.89 -13.59 -11.65
CA CYS A 140 17.74 -12.95 -12.95
C CYS A 140 18.72 -11.79 -13.19
N ALA A 141 18.91 -10.93 -12.20
CA ALA A 141 19.86 -9.81 -12.31
C ALA A 141 21.29 -10.31 -12.49
N LYS A 142 21.68 -11.38 -11.79
CA LYS A 142 22.99 -12.03 -11.93
C LYS A 142 23.17 -12.63 -13.31
N ASP A 143 22.18 -13.36 -13.82
CA ASP A 143 22.25 -13.99 -15.15
C ASP A 143 22.36 -12.94 -16.26
N ILE A 144 21.54 -11.86 -16.17
CA ILE A 144 21.62 -10.74 -17.13
C ILE A 144 23.01 -10.11 -17.10
N ALA A 145 23.55 -9.83 -15.91
CA ALA A 145 24.86 -9.21 -15.79
C ALA A 145 25.97 -10.12 -16.32
N LYS A 146 25.89 -11.43 -16.09
CA LYS A 146 26.85 -12.39 -16.60
C LYS A 146 26.82 -12.49 -18.12
N CYS A 147 25.63 -12.47 -18.73
CA CYS A 147 25.49 -12.58 -20.18
C CYS A 147 25.88 -11.30 -20.94
N ILE A 148 25.60 -10.12 -20.35
CA ILE A 148 25.75 -8.84 -21.06
C ILE A 148 26.99 -8.07 -20.62
N LEU A 149 27.39 -8.12 -19.32
CA LEU A 149 28.37 -7.24 -18.69
C LEU A 149 29.61 -7.97 -18.15
N GLU A 150 29.76 -9.28 -18.35
CA GLU A 150 30.84 -10.13 -17.85
C GLU A 150 30.71 -10.59 -16.39
N GLU A 151 31.52 -11.58 -16.01
CA GLU A 151 31.56 -12.22 -14.70
C GLU A 151 31.84 -11.24 -13.53
N LYS A 152 32.62 -10.19 -13.78
CA LYS A 152 32.92 -9.16 -12.76
C LYS A 152 31.67 -8.38 -12.31
N ALA A 153 30.76 -8.11 -13.24
CA ALA A 153 29.50 -7.44 -12.93
C ALA A 153 28.55 -8.36 -12.15
N ALA A 154 28.48 -9.65 -12.53
CA ALA A 154 27.70 -10.64 -11.81
C ALA A 154 28.14 -10.77 -10.33
N LYS A 155 29.46 -10.77 -10.07
CA LYS A 155 30.01 -10.77 -8.70
C LYS A 155 29.62 -9.52 -7.89
N LYS A 156 29.50 -8.34 -8.53
CA LYS A 156 29.01 -7.13 -7.86
C LYS A 156 27.53 -7.22 -7.51
N ILE A 157 26.72 -7.85 -8.33
CA ILE A 157 25.31 -8.09 -8.05
C ILE A 157 25.12 -9.04 -6.87
N GLU A 158 26.00 -10.01 -6.67
CA GLU A 158 25.99 -10.92 -5.50
C GLU A 158 26.17 -10.16 -4.17
N LEU A 159 26.80 -8.98 -4.19
CA LEU A 159 26.91 -8.13 -3.00
C LEU A 159 25.60 -7.46 -2.60
N VAL A 160 24.59 -7.44 -3.47
CA VAL A 160 23.29 -6.83 -3.18
C VAL A 160 22.50 -7.74 -2.23
N PRO A 161 22.23 -7.31 -0.98
CA PRO A 161 21.55 -8.17 -0.02
C PRO A 161 20.06 -8.25 -0.33
N LEU A 162 19.62 -9.35 -0.94
CA LEU A 162 18.25 -9.61 -1.37
C LEU A 162 17.59 -10.78 -0.64
N SER A 163 18.17 -11.25 0.47
CA SER A 163 17.52 -12.29 1.26
C SER A 163 16.16 -11.86 1.78
N ASN A 164 15.25 -12.80 1.91
CA ASN A 164 13.88 -12.61 2.38
C ASN A 164 13.80 -11.71 3.63
N ASN A 165 14.55 -12.04 4.68
CA ASN A 165 14.58 -11.26 5.91
C ASN A 165 15.13 -9.83 5.71
N THR A 166 16.11 -9.67 4.83
CA THR A 166 16.68 -8.35 4.54
C THR A 166 15.67 -7.46 3.82
N VAL A 167 15.00 -8.00 2.80
CA VAL A 167 13.98 -7.26 2.04
C VAL A 167 12.80 -6.89 2.93
N SER A 168 12.31 -7.83 3.75
CA SER A 168 11.23 -7.55 4.71
C SER A 168 11.61 -6.42 5.68
N ARG A 169 12.82 -6.46 6.25
CA ARG A 169 13.30 -5.40 7.14
C ARG A 169 13.40 -4.05 6.44
N ARG A 170 13.90 -4.00 5.21
CA ARG A 170 14.00 -2.76 4.43
C ARG A 170 12.66 -2.16 4.05
N ILE A 171 11.69 -3.01 3.73
CA ILE A 171 10.31 -2.56 3.50
C ILE A 171 9.76 -1.90 4.78
N ASN A 172 10.00 -2.52 5.95
CA ASN A 172 9.60 -1.95 7.23
C ASN A 172 10.33 -0.63 7.55
N ASP A 173 11.64 -0.55 7.26
CA ASP A 173 12.42 0.69 7.46
C ASP A 173 11.88 1.83 6.59
N LEU A 174 11.56 1.54 5.33
CA LEU A 174 10.94 2.50 4.40
C LEU A 174 9.55 2.93 4.88
N ALA A 175 8.72 1.98 5.34
CA ALA A 175 7.39 2.26 5.86
C ALA A 175 7.46 3.14 7.12
N ASN A 176 8.32 2.81 8.07
CA ASN A 176 8.55 3.59 9.28
C ASN A 176 9.04 5.01 8.96
N TYR A 177 9.92 5.16 7.96
CA TYR A 177 10.38 6.48 7.54
C TYR A 177 9.23 7.33 6.99
N VAL A 178 8.41 6.77 6.09
CA VAL A 178 7.26 7.46 5.51
C VAL A 178 6.24 7.83 6.58
N GLU A 179 5.92 6.90 7.49
CA GLU A 179 5.03 7.14 8.62
C GLU A 179 5.53 8.30 9.51
N ASN A 180 6.82 8.28 9.87
CA ASN A 180 7.41 9.34 10.69
C ASN A 180 7.39 10.72 10.01
N GLU A 181 7.63 10.78 8.70
CA GLU A 181 7.54 12.02 7.93
C GLU A 181 6.09 12.53 7.86
N LEU A 182 5.11 11.65 7.65
CA LEU A 182 3.70 12.00 7.68
C LEU A 182 3.29 12.54 9.06
N LEU A 183 3.67 11.83 10.13
CA LEU A 183 3.39 12.25 11.51
C LEU A 183 3.96 13.65 11.84
N LYS A 184 5.15 13.97 11.37
CA LYS A 184 5.73 15.32 11.53
C LYS A 184 4.86 16.39 10.85
N ARG A 185 4.34 16.09 9.65
CA ARG A 185 3.54 17.03 8.87
C ARG A 185 2.19 17.29 9.50
N ILE A 186 1.49 16.23 9.94
CA ILE A 186 0.14 16.37 10.51
C ILE A 186 0.12 16.95 11.93
N LYS A 187 1.19 16.76 12.72
CA LYS A 187 1.29 17.35 14.07
C LYS A 187 1.33 18.88 14.09
N LEU A 188 1.78 19.49 13.02
CA LEU A 188 1.99 20.93 12.89
C LEU A 188 0.90 21.65 12.08
N ASN A 189 -0.04 20.88 11.51
CA ASN A 189 -1.04 21.40 10.58
C ASN A 189 -2.44 20.91 10.94
N TYR A 190 -3.43 21.69 10.54
CA TYR A 190 -4.81 21.21 10.54
C TYR A 190 -4.96 20.07 9.54
N PHE A 191 -5.72 19.07 9.93
CA PHE A 191 -6.00 17.90 9.10
C PHE A 191 -7.45 17.43 9.22
N ALA A 192 -7.88 16.67 8.22
CA ALA A 192 -9.13 15.91 8.25
C ALA A 192 -8.82 14.43 8.03
N ILE A 193 -9.65 13.55 8.58
CA ILE A 193 -9.54 12.11 8.38
C ILE A 193 -10.74 11.55 7.65
N GLN A 194 -10.49 10.55 6.82
CA GLN A 194 -11.51 9.72 6.19
C GLN A 194 -11.33 8.28 6.65
N LEU A 195 -12.44 7.66 7.01
CA LEU A 195 -12.49 6.28 7.52
C LEU A 195 -13.27 5.41 6.55
N ASP A 196 -12.74 4.23 6.29
CA ASP A 196 -13.44 3.18 5.56
C ASP A 196 -13.11 1.83 6.18
N GLU A 197 -14.06 0.90 6.10
CA GLU A 197 -13.90 -0.47 6.59
C GLU A 197 -13.90 -1.42 5.40
N SER A 198 -12.90 -2.26 5.33
CA SER A 198 -12.74 -3.26 4.28
C SER A 198 -12.53 -4.63 4.89
N THR A 199 -12.81 -5.68 4.13
CA THR A 199 -12.52 -7.05 4.53
C THR A 199 -11.38 -7.57 3.65
N ASP A 200 -10.35 -8.09 4.27
CA ASP A 200 -9.22 -8.69 3.56
C ASP A 200 -9.54 -10.11 3.05
N VAL A 201 -8.57 -10.72 2.35
CA VAL A 201 -8.71 -12.08 1.80
C VAL A 201 -8.82 -13.17 2.87
N THR A 202 -8.51 -12.84 4.12
CA THR A 202 -8.61 -13.75 5.29
C THR A 202 -9.89 -13.52 6.09
N ASN A 203 -10.82 -12.69 5.58
CA ASN A 203 -12.04 -12.23 6.26
C ASN A 203 -11.79 -11.39 7.52
N ALA A 204 -10.62 -10.80 7.68
CA ALA A 204 -10.37 -9.84 8.75
C ALA A 204 -10.93 -8.46 8.36
N ALA A 205 -11.71 -7.85 9.27
CA ALA A 205 -12.15 -6.47 9.11
C ALA A 205 -10.96 -5.53 9.31
N VAL A 206 -10.63 -4.74 8.30
CA VAL A 206 -9.51 -3.79 8.29
C VAL A 206 -10.05 -2.37 8.27
N LEU A 207 -9.70 -1.59 9.30
CA LEU A 207 -9.97 -0.17 9.33
C LEU A 207 -8.89 0.57 8.53
N LEU A 208 -9.32 1.27 7.49
CA LEU A 208 -8.51 2.15 6.67
C LEU A 208 -8.72 3.59 7.13
N VAL A 209 -7.66 4.29 7.48
CA VAL A 209 -7.70 5.69 7.86
C VAL A 209 -6.80 6.49 6.93
N TYR A 210 -7.42 7.41 6.20
CA TYR A 210 -6.75 8.39 5.35
C TYR A 210 -6.69 9.72 6.07
N VAL A 211 -5.66 10.50 5.80
CA VAL A 211 -5.50 11.86 6.31
C VAL A 211 -5.32 12.84 5.15
N ARG A 212 -6.05 13.95 5.19
CA ARG A 212 -5.91 15.08 4.27
C ARG A 212 -5.42 16.28 5.05
N TYR A 213 -4.37 16.93 4.58
CA TYR A 213 -3.73 18.05 5.24
C TYR A 213 -3.07 19.00 4.23
N LEU A 214 -2.74 20.21 4.66
CA LEU A 214 -2.04 21.19 3.82
C LEU A 214 -0.53 21.08 4.06
N PHE A 215 0.25 20.89 2.99
CA PHE A 215 1.70 20.92 3.07
C PHE A 215 2.28 21.69 1.88
N THR A 216 3.12 22.70 2.17
CA THR A 216 3.68 23.62 1.14
C THR A 216 2.61 24.25 0.24
N ASN A 217 1.49 24.66 0.82
CA ASN A 217 0.31 25.22 0.14
C ASN A 217 -0.39 24.28 -0.86
N ILE A 218 -0.11 22.98 -0.77
CA ILE A 218 -0.76 21.95 -1.58
C ILE A 218 -1.50 21.00 -0.64
N VAL A 219 -2.74 20.67 -1.01
CA VAL A 219 -3.49 19.63 -0.30
C VAL A 219 -2.87 18.27 -0.59
N GLN A 220 -2.53 17.55 0.47
CA GLN A 220 -1.97 16.20 0.42
C GLN A 220 -2.96 15.21 1.00
N GLU A 221 -3.00 14.01 0.45
CA GLU A 221 -3.75 12.87 0.98
C GLU A 221 -2.80 11.69 1.12
N ASP A 222 -2.80 11.11 2.33
CA ASP A 222 -1.97 9.95 2.64
C ASP A 222 -2.76 8.93 3.46
N VAL A 223 -2.34 7.67 3.40
CA VAL A 223 -2.82 6.64 4.31
C VAL A 223 -2.17 6.84 5.67
N LEU A 224 -2.98 7.12 6.69
CA LEU A 224 -2.47 7.26 8.05
C LEU A 224 -2.14 5.89 8.64
N PHE A 225 -3.05 4.94 8.51
CA PHE A 225 -2.83 3.52 8.80
C PHE A 225 -3.93 2.63 8.20
N ALA A 226 -3.60 1.34 8.07
CA ALA A 226 -4.54 0.25 7.82
C ALA A 226 -4.31 -0.82 8.89
N LYS A 227 -5.33 -1.09 9.73
CA LYS A 227 -5.18 -2.03 10.85
C LYS A 227 -6.40 -2.95 10.99
N PRO A 228 -6.18 -4.25 11.26
CA PRO A 228 -7.28 -5.15 11.51
C PRO A 228 -8.00 -4.82 12.83
N LEU A 229 -9.33 -4.79 12.80
CA LEU A 229 -10.18 -4.75 13.98
C LEU A 229 -10.25 -6.15 14.58
N LYS A 230 -9.94 -6.27 15.87
CA LYS A 230 -9.74 -7.59 16.50
C LYS A 230 -11.01 -8.41 16.67
N THR A 231 -12.16 -7.74 16.89
CA THR A 231 -13.43 -8.41 17.21
C THR A 231 -14.61 -7.73 16.51
N TYR A 232 -15.21 -6.76 17.17
CA TYR A 232 -16.40 -6.06 16.66
C TYR A 232 -16.03 -4.74 15.99
N THR A 233 -16.79 -4.38 14.95
CA THR A 233 -16.67 -3.11 14.23
C THR A 233 -17.63 -2.05 14.84
N THR A 234 -17.58 -1.91 16.18
CA THR A 234 -18.39 -0.93 16.90
C THR A 234 -17.77 0.45 16.85
N GLY A 235 -18.60 1.50 16.99
CA GLY A 235 -18.09 2.88 17.06
C GLY A 235 -17.06 3.10 18.17
N GLU A 236 -17.14 2.34 19.25
CA GLU A 236 -16.18 2.33 20.35
C GLU A 236 -14.83 1.72 19.92
N ALA A 237 -14.83 0.51 19.37
CA ALA A 237 -13.61 -0.16 18.91
C ALA A 237 -12.87 0.66 17.85
N ILE A 238 -13.60 1.29 16.93
CA ILE A 238 -13.04 2.19 15.91
C ILE A 238 -12.43 3.42 16.57
N PHE A 239 -13.16 4.04 17.52
CA PHE A 239 -12.67 5.21 18.24
C PHE A 239 -11.41 4.90 19.05
N ASP A 240 -11.41 3.82 19.82
CA ASP A 240 -10.28 3.42 20.66
C ASP A 240 -9.04 3.12 19.85
N MET A 241 -9.20 2.50 18.66
CA MET A 241 -8.07 2.24 17.76
C MET A 241 -7.44 3.54 17.24
N ILE A 242 -8.26 4.52 16.82
CA ILE A 242 -7.76 5.79 16.29
C ILE A 242 -7.20 6.64 17.42
N ASN A 243 -7.91 6.74 18.54
CA ASN A 243 -7.47 7.51 19.70
C ASN A 243 -6.15 6.97 20.26
N GLY A 244 -6.03 5.64 20.42
CA GLY A 244 -4.78 5.02 20.85
C GLY A 244 -3.63 5.24 19.86
N TYR A 245 -3.91 5.28 18.54
CA TYR A 245 -2.90 5.65 17.54
C TYR A 245 -2.49 7.13 17.69
N PHE A 246 -3.45 8.03 17.91
CA PHE A 246 -3.19 9.46 18.10
C PHE A 246 -2.36 9.71 19.36
N GLU A 247 -2.75 9.12 20.49
CA GLU A 247 -2.02 9.22 21.76
C GLU A 247 -0.60 8.70 21.65
N LYS A 248 -0.43 7.48 21.10
CA LYS A 248 0.89 6.87 20.91
C LYS A 248 1.83 7.75 20.08
N ASN A 249 1.30 8.43 19.07
CA ASN A 249 2.09 9.22 18.14
C ASN A 249 2.07 10.73 18.46
N GLY A 250 1.41 11.17 19.52
CA GLY A 250 1.32 12.56 19.91
C GLY A 250 0.57 13.44 18.90
N ILE A 251 -0.51 12.91 18.31
CA ILE A 251 -1.42 13.64 17.43
C ILE A 251 -2.57 14.18 18.27
N SER A 252 -2.86 15.47 18.19
CA SER A 252 -3.95 16.08 18.93
C SER A 252 -5.22 16.20 18.10
N TRP A 253 -6.36 15.79 18.68
CA TRP A 253 -7.69 16.01 18.09
C TRP A 253 -8.04 17.49 17.89
N SER A 254 -7.35 18.42 18.57
CA SER A 254 -7.56 19.85 18.39
C SER A 254 -7.19 20.35 16.99
N TYR A 255 -6.30 19.66 16.30
CA TYR A 255 -5.91 19.94 14.91
C TYR A 255 -6.77 19.21 13.89
N CYS A 256 -7.61 18.26 14.30
CA CYS A 256 -8.56 17.60 13.42
C CYS A 256 -9.78 18.49 13.17
N VAL A 257 -9.94 18.98 11.95
CA VAL A 257 -11.04 19.87 11.57
C VAL A 257 -12.22 19.14 10.93
N GLY A 258 -12.01 17.94 10.41
CA GLY A 258 -13.04 17.19 9.71
C GLY A 258 -12.88 15.67 9.79
N VAL A 259 -14.02 15.00 9.77
CA VAL A 259 -14.13 13.54 9.72
C VAL A 259 -15.12 13.15 8.64
N CYS A 260 -14.70 12.29 7.71
CA CYS A 260 -15.53 11.72 6.67
C CYS A 260 -15.68 10.22 6.90
N THR A 261 -16.92 9.73 6.98
CA THR A 261 -17.21 8.29 7.15
C THR A 261 -18.38 7.88 6.26
N ASP A 262 -18.67 6.59 6.22
CA ASP A 262 -19.95 6.10 5.73
C ASP A 262 -21.10 6.45 6.70
N GLY A 263 -22.32 6.07 6.34
CA GLY A 263 -23.52 6.30 7.15
C GLY A 263 -23.87 5.17 8.11
N ALA A 264 -23.01 4.19 8.34
CA ALA A 264 -23.27 3.06 9.21
C ALA A 264 -23.59 3.49 10.65
N LYS A 265 -24.38 2.71 11.37
CA LYS A 265 -24.75 3.02 12.76
C LYS A 265 -23.54 3.05 13.70
N SER A 266 -22.50 2.24 13.44
CA SER A 266 -21.24 2.28 14.16
C SER A 266 -20.52 3.62 14.01
N MET A 267 -20.64 4.28 12.86
CA MET A 267 -20.05 5.59 12.59
C MET A 267 -20.93 6.74 13.11
N THR A 268 -22.24 6.74 12.79
CA THR A 268 -23.13 7.90 12.94
C THR A 268 -24.10 7.79 14.12
N GLY A 269 -24.09 6.72 14.88
CA GLY A 269 -24.99 6.51 16.02
C GLY A 269 -24.93 7.68 17.01
N LYS A 270 -26.10 8.26 17.34
CA LYS A 270 -26.26 9.52 18.10
C LYS A 270 -25.51 9.52 19.45
N PHE A 271 -25.45 8.38 20.14
CA PHE A 271 -24.90 8.31 21.50
C PHE A 271 -23.56 7.56 21.57
N SER A 272 -23.43 6.48 20.80
CA SER A 272 -22.32 5.52 20.89
C SER A 272 -21.51 5.37 19.60
N GLY A 273 -21.91 6.04 18.52
CA GLY A 273 -21.20 6.03 17.26
C GLY A 273 -19.84 6.72 17.35
N PHE A 274 -18.96 6.41 16.42
CA PHE A 274 -17.61 7.00 16.32
C PHE A 274 -17.65 8.54 16.35
N VAL A 275 -18.48 9.14 15.49
CA VAL A 275 -18.61 10.61 15.38
C VAL A 275 -19.06 11.25 16.68
N ALA A 276 -20.00 10.61 17.39
CA ALA A 276 -20.47 11.11 18.68
C ALA A 276 -19.34 11.12 19.74
N ARG A 277 -18.47 10.10 19.72
CA ARG A 277 -17.29 10.02 20.61
C ARG A 277 -16.24 11.09 20.28
N VAL A 278 -15.95 11.28 18.99
CA VAL A 278 -15.02 12.31 18.52
C VAL A 278 -15.51 13.71 18.90
N LYS A 279 -16.81 13.99 18.71
CA LYS A 279 -17.41 15.29 19.09
C LYS A 279 -17.39 15.60 20.60
N LYS A 280 -17.33 14.58 21.45
CA LYS A 280 -17.12 14.79 22.90
C LYS A 280 -15.71 15.34 23.21
N ILE A 281 -14.71 15.03 22.38
CA ILE A 281 -13.34 15.54 22.56
C ILE A 281 -13.19 16.91 21.90
N ASN A 282 -13.74 17.07 20.68
CA ASN A 282 -13.67 18.33 19.95
C ASN A 282 -14.99 18.57 19.20
N GLU A 283 -15.86 19.41 19.76
CA GLU A 283 -17.17 19.76 19.20
C GLU A 283 -17.08 20.46 17.84
N LYS A 284 -15.94 21.13 17.57
CA LYS A 284 -15.73 21.89 16.33
C LYS A 284 -15.51 21.02 15.10
N ILE A 285 -15.25 19.74 15.29
CA ILE A 285 -15.01 18.81 14.16
C ILE A 285 -16.27 18.72 13.30
N GLN A 286 -16.10 18.98 12.00
CA GLN A 286 -17.14 18.83 11.02
C GLN A 286 -17.21 17.36 10.55
N TRP A 287 -18.38 16.77 10.66
CA TRP A 287 -18.59 15.42 10.09
C TRP A 287 -19.25 15.52 8.72
N THR A 288 -18.74 14.74 7.77
CA THR A 288 -19.29 14.63 6.43
C THR A 288 -19.54 13.16 6.08
N HIS A 289 -20.74 12.88 5.60
CA HIS A 289 -21.04 11.56 5.06
C HIS A 289 -20.39 11.41 3.68
N CYS A 290 -19.63 10.35 3.45
CA CYS A 290 -18.95 10.08 2.19
C CYS A 290 -19.93 10.13 1.01
N CYS A 291 -19.67 10.99 0.03
CA CYS A 291 -20.54 11.19 -1.13
C CYS A 291 -20.73 9.91 -1.94
N ILE A 292 -19.68 9.10 -2.04
CA ILE A 292 -19.68 7.82 -2.76
C ILE A 292 -20.61 6.81 -2.08
N HIS A 293 -20.56 6.71 -0.74
CA HIS A 293 -21.46 5.85 0.01
C HIS A 293 -22.92 6.36 -0.03
N ARG A 294 -23.14 7.68 -0.02
CA ARG A 294 -24.48 8.27 -0.22
C ARG A 294 -25.06 7.89 -1.57
N GLN A 295 -24.28 7.95 -2.64
CA GLN A 295 -24.67 7.53 -3.98
C GLN A 295 -25.06 6.03 -3.98
N ALA A 296 -24.26 5.16 -3.34
CA ALA A 296 -24.58 3.74 -3.21
C ALA A 296 -25.91 3.50 -2.51
N LEU A 297 -26.23 4.28 -1.47
CA LEU A 297 -27.51 4.19 -0.77
C LEU A 297 -28.69 4.64 -1.64
N VAL A 298 -28.54 5.65 -2.47
CA VAL A 298 -29.57 6.07 -3.45
C VAL A 298 -29.83 4.95 -4.44
N CYS A 299 -28.79 4.31 -4.96
CA CYS A 299 -28.90 3.19 -5.90
C CYS A 299 -29.63 1.95 -5.30
N LYS A 300 -29.77 1.86 -3.97
CA LYS A 300 -30.58 0.81 -3.32
C LYS A 300 -32.08 1.15 -3.25
N ARG A 301 -32.47 2.40 -3.54
CA ARG A 301 -33.86 2.90 -3.47
C ARG A 301 -34.49 3.07 -4.84
N ILE A 302 -34.13 2.26 -5.82
CA ILE A 302 -34.75 2.24 -7.14
C ILE A 302 -36.12 1.56 -7.07
N PRO A 303 -37.05 1.89 -8.00
CA PRO A 303 -38.35 1.23 -8.09
C PRO A 303 -38.25 -0.29 -8.14
N ALA A 304 -39.24 -0.99 -7.54
CA ALA A 304 -39.21 -2.44 -7.40
C ALA A 304 -38.97 -3.19 -8.72
N GLU A 305 -39.60 -2.73 -9.81
CA GLU A 305 -39.43 -3.33 -11.13
C GLU A 305 -38.01 -3.24 -11.66
N LEU A 306 -37.35 -2.07 -11.50
CA LEU A 306 -35.98 -1.87 -11.91
C LEU A 306 -35.01 -2.65 -11.00
N SER A 307 -35.34 -2.77 -9.71
CA SER A 307 -34.60 -3.58 -8.74
C SER A 307 -34.62 -5.06 -9.10
N THR A 308 -35.79 -5.58 -9.55
CA THR A 308 -35.92 -6.95 -10.03
C THR A 308 -35.05 -7.16 -11.28
N THR A 309 -35.17 -6.29 -12.28
CA THR A 309 -34.37 -6.36 -13.51
C THR A 309 -32.86 -6.35 -13.19
N LEU A 310 -32.43 -5.48 -12.27
CA LEU A 310 -31.04 -5.44 -11.82
C LEU A 310 -30.59 -6.75 -11.17
N SER A 311 -31.42 -7.30 -10.28
CA SER A 311 -31.14 -8.58 -9.61
C SER A 311 -31.03 -9.73 -10.59
N ASP A 312 -31.95 -9.80 -11.56
CA ASP A 312 -31.95 -10.84 -12.60
C ASP A 312 -30.75 -10.72 -13.54
N ALA A 313 -30.38 -9.50 -13.95
CA ALA A 313 -29.17 -9.24 -14.72
C ALA A 313 -27.90 -9.74 -14.01
N VAL A 314 -27.78 -9.49 -12.70
CA VAL A 314 -26.68 -10.00 -11.88
C VAL A 314 -26.66 -11.53 -11.82
N LYS A 315 -27.81 -12.17 -11.65
CA LYS A 315 -27.92 -13.64 -11.64
C LYS A 315 -27.54 -14.26 -12.99
N ILE A 316 -27.99 -13.66 -14.10
CA ILE A 316 -27.63 -14.08 -15.46
C ILE A 316 -26.12 -14.02 -15.66
N VAL A 317 -25.50 -12.88 -15.35
CA VAL A 317 -24.03 -12.70 -15.45
C VAL A 317 -23.30 -13.71 -14.58
N ASN A 318 -23.72 -13.88 -13.32
CA ASN A 318 -23.06 -14.78 -12.39
C ASN A 318 -23.22 -16.24 -12.78
N PHE A 319 -24.35 -16.66 -13.38
CA PHE A 319 -24.52 -18.01 -13.90
C PHE A 319 -23.45 -18.35 -14.95
N ILE A 320 -23.18 -17.43 -15.88
CA ILE A 320 -22.16 -17.65 -16.92
C ILE A 320 -20.76 -17.55 -16.30
N LYS A 321 -20.51 -16.58 -15.43
CA LYS A 321 -19.17 -16.27 -14.90
C LYS A 321 -18.70 -17.18 -13.76
N SER A 322 -19.60 -17.80 -13.00
CA SER A 322 -19.26 -18.63 -11.84
C SER A 322 -18.64 -19.99 -12.22
N ARG A 323 -18.85 -20.47 -13.43
CA ARG A 323 -18.34 -21.75 -13.91
C ARG A 323 -17.29 -21.55 -15.00
N ALA A 324 -16.09 -22.08 -14.79
CA ALA A 324 -15.01 -21.96 -15.77
C ALA A 324 -15.36 -22.53 -17.17
N THR A 325 -16.16 -23.60 -17.22
CA THR A 325 -16.66 -24.17 -18.47
C THR A 325 -17.59 -23.21 -19.19
N ASN A 326 -18.59 -22.64 -18.49
CA ASN A 326 -19.50 -21.66 -19.08
C ASN A 326 -18.73 -20.43 -19.61
N CYS A 327 -17.72 -19.98 -18.89
CA CYS A 327 -16.87 -18.86 -19.35
C CYS A 327 -16.14 -19.17 -20.66
N ARG A 328 -15.63 -20.39 -20.82
CA ARG A 328 -14.93 -20.79 -22.06
C ARG A 328 -15.91 -20.93 -23.22
N LEU A 329 -17.03 -21.64 -23.02
CA LEU A 329 -18.05 -21.81 -24.05
C LEU A 329 -18.65 -20.47 -24.49
N PHE A 330 -18.96 -19.60 -23.55
CA PHE A 330 -19.44 -18.24 -23.84
C PHE A 330 -18.42 -17.40 -24.61
N ARG A 331 -17.11 -17.56 -24.30
CA ARG A 331 -16.06 -16.88 -25.05
C ARG A 331 -16.02 -17.34 -26.50
N THR A 332 -15.98 -18.65 -26.76
CA THR A 332 -15.98 -19.20 -28.11
C THR A 332 -17.21 -18.71 -28.88
N LEU A 333 -18.39 -18.72 -28.26
CA LEU A 333 -19.61 -18.19 -28.88
C LEU A 333 -19.49 -16.72 -29.26
N CYS A 334 -18.94 -15.87 -28.38
CA CYS A 334 -18.72 -14.45 -28.69
C CYS A 334 -17.72 -14.26 -29.83
N GLU A 335 -16.66 -15.11 -29.91
CA GLU A 335 -15.68 -15.10 -31.00
C GLU A 335 -16.33 -15.51 -32.31
N ASP A 336 -17.19 -16.52 -32.32
CA ASP A 336 -17.95 -16.98 -33.51
C ASP A 336 -18.95 -15.92 -34.02
N PHE A 337 -19.54 -15.13 -33.10
CA PHE A 337 -20.39 -14.00 -33.44
C PHE A 337 -19.62 -12.77 -33.92
N GLY A 338 -18.29 -12.76 -33.80
CA GLY A 338 -17.45 -11.60 -34.12
C GLY A 338 -17.65 -10.42 -33.17
N SER A 339 -18.07 -10.69 -31.93
CA SER A 339 -18.40 -9.67 -30.94
C SER A 339 -17.16 -8.89 -30.51
N PHE A 340 -17.27 -7.57 -30.34
CA PHE A 340 -16.17 -6.72 -29.84
C PHE A 340 -15.67 -7.15 -28.47
N HIS A 341 -16.58 -7.68 -27.66
CA HIS A 341 -16.26 -8.19 -26.34
C HIS A 341 -16.52 -9.69 -26.25
N VAL A 342 -15.56 -10.44 -25.77
CA VAL A 342 -15.61 -11.92 -25.69
C VAL A 342 -15.94 -12.44 -24.28
N SER A 343 -16.34 -11.59 -23.34
CA SER A 343 -16.68 -12.01 -21.97
C SER A 343 -17.53 -11.01 -21.22
N LEU A 344 -18.41 -11.51 -20.35
CA LEU A 344 -19.12 -10.74 -19.34
C LEU A 344 -18.20 -10.34 -18.19
N LEU A 345 -18.58 -9.31 -17.44
CA LEU A 345 -17.87 -8.82 -16.26
C LEU A 345 -18.54 -9.36 -15.00
N LEU A 346 -17.77 -10.01 -14.11
CA LEU A 346 -18.30 -10.54 -12.86
C LEU A 346 -18.78 -9.37 -11.96
N HIS A 347 -20.00 -9.51 -11.42
CA HIS A 347 -20.52 -8.57 -10.42
C HIS A 347 -20.31 -9.13 -9.01
N THR A 348 -19.73 -8.29 -8.14
CA THR A 348 -19.67 -8.54 -6.70
C THR A 348 -20.42 -7.43 -5.97
N GLU A 349 -21.24 -7.77 -4.97
CA GLU A 349 -22.03 -6.79 -4.23
C GLU A 349 -21.19 -5.69 -3.58
N VAL A 350 -19.98 -6.03 -3.17
CA VAL A 350 -19.00 -5.11 -2.55
C VAL A 350 -18.52 -4.03 -3.52
N ARG A 351 -18.50 -4.32 -4.83
CA ARG A 351 -18.05 -3.39 -5.87
C ARG A 351 -19.20 -2.76 -6.65
N TRP A 352 -20.07 -2.05 -5.96
CA TRP A 352 -21.25 -1.40 -6.55
C TRP A 352 -20.91 -0.44 -7.71
N LEU A 353 -19.72 0.17 -7.75
CA LEU A 353 -19.22 0.99 -8.86
C LEU A 353 -19.07 0.19 -10.18
N SER A 354 -18.96 -1.14 -10.12
CA SER A 354 -18.86 -1.97 -11.33
C SER A 354 -20.21 -2.20 -12.03
N ARG A 355 -21.33 -1.86 -11.39
CA ARG A 355 -22.68 -2.16 -11.93
C ARG A 355 -22.91 -1.58 -13.32
N GLY A 356 -22.57 -0.32 -13.56
CA GLY A 356 -22.73 0.30 -14.87
C GLY A 356 -22.03 -0.51 -15.96
N LYS A 357 -20.76 -0.80 -15.78
CA LYS A 357 -19.97 -1.58 -16.76
C LYS A 357 -20.50 -3.00 -16.97
N VAL A 358 -21.00 -3.65 -15.91
CA VAL A 358 -21.57 -5.00 -15.97
C VAL A 358 -22.87 -4.99 -16.78
N LEU A 359 -23.77 -4.03 -16.51
CA LEU A 359 -25.05 -3.91 -17.20
C LEU A 359 -24.87 -3.53 -18.66
N THR A 360 -24.00 -2.56 -18.96
CA THR A 360 -23.65 -2.19 -20.34
C THR A 360 -23.11 -3.40 -21.11
N ARG A 361 -22.17 -4.16 -20.51
CA ARG A 361 -21.62 -5.36 -21.13
C ARG A 361 -22.66 -6.46 -21.36
N LEU A 362 -23.58 -6.64 -20.42
CA LEU A 362 -24.67 -7.59 -20.58
C LEU A 362 -25.63 -7.16 -21.71
N PHE A 363 -25.92 -5.86 -21.80
CA PHE A 363 -26.78 -5.32 -22.84
C PHE A 363 -26.13 -5.42 -24.23
N GLU A 364 -24.83 -5.12 -24.35
CA GLU A 364 -24.05 -5.28 -25.58
C GLU A 364 -24.06 -6.73 -26.08
N LEU A 365 -23.89 -7.70 -25.18
CA LEU A 365 -23.80 -9.12 -25.48
C LEU A 365 -25.15 -9.86 -25.31
N LYS A 366 -26.29 -9.15 -25.40
CA LYS A 366 -27.62 -9.75 -25.22
C LYS A 366 -27.93 -10.88 -26.18
N SER A 367 -27.51 -10.76 -27.44
CA SER A 367 -27.73 -11.76 -28.48
C SER A 367 -26.91 -13.02 -28.23
N GLU A 368 -25.67 -12.88 -27.80
CA GLU A 368 -24.77 -13.98 -27.43
C GLU A 368 -25.25 -14.68 -26.18
N VAL A 369 -25.76 -13.94 -25.19
CA VAL A 369 -26.36 -14.54 -23.97
C VAL A 369 -27.63 -15.30 -24.31
N GLN A 370 -28.45 -14.78 -25.23
CA GLN A 370 -29.65 -15.47 -25.70
C GLN A 370 -29.29 -16.78 -26.41
N ALA A 371 -28.31 -16.76 -27.32
CA ALA A 371 -27.82 -17.95 -28.02
C ALA A 371 -27.20 -18.96 -27.04
N PHE A 372 -26.42 -18.49 -26.06
CA PHE A 372 -25.83 -19.36 -25.04
C PHE A 372 -26.89 -20.13 -24.24
N PHE A 373 -28.03 -19.54 -23.95
CA PHE A 373 -29.09 -20.16 -23.16
C PHE A 373 -29.92 -21.22 -23.95
N ILE A 374 -29.77 -21.31 -25.26
CA ILE A 374 -30.36 -22.38 -26.06
C ILE A 374 -29.78 -23.72 -25.63
N ASP A 375 -28.45 -23.82 -25.51
CA ASP A 375 -27.74 -25.02 -25.16
C ASP A 375 -27.54 -25.17 -23.64
N HIS A 376 -27.64 -24.07 -22.90
CA HIS A 376 -27.41 -24.01 -21.46
C HIS A 376 -28.58 -23.36 -20.71
N PRO A 377 -29.73 -24.05 -20.59
CA PRO A 377 -30.93 -23.47 -20.04
C PRO A 377 -30.75 -22.95 -18.60
N PHE A 378 -31.29 -21.77 -18.35
CA PHE A 378 -31.31 -21.11 -17.06
C PHE A 378 -32.71 -20.57 -16.77
N HIS A 379 -33.15 -20.60 -15.52
CA HIS A 379 -34.50 -20.18 -15.18
C HIS A 379 -34.87 -18.73 -15.54
N LEU A 380 -33.88 -17.87 -15.78
CA LEU A 380 -34.06 -16.47 -16.24
C LEU A 380 -33.76 -16.28 -17.74
N SER A 381 -33.59 -17.35 -18.52
CA SER A 381 -33.30 -17.25 -19.95
C SER A 381 -34.36 -16.51 -20.73
N SER A 382 -35.65 -16.60 -20.32
CA SER A 382 -36.75 -15.88 -20.93
C SER A 382 -36.64 -14.36 -20.80
N CYS A 383 -35.95 -13.84 -19.78
CA CYS A 383 -35.79 -12.41 -19.59
C CYS A 383 -35.03 -11.75 -20.75
N ILE A 384 -34.03 -12.43 -21.32
CA ILE A 384 -33.22 -11.88 -22.45
C ILE A 384 -34.05 -11.80 -23.75
N SER A 385 -35.17 -12.49 -23.83
CA SER A 385 -36.07 -12.42 -24.96
C SER A 385 -37.27 -11.47 -24.73
N ASP A 386 -37.45 -10.97 -23.51
CA ASP A 386 -38.49 -10.04 -23.15
C ASP A 386 -38.08 -8.60 -23.46
N VAL A 387 -38.77 -7.97 -24.40
CA VAL A 387 -38.50 -6.58 -24.85
C VAL A 387 -38.60 -5.58 -23.70
N LEU A 388 -39.63 -5.71 -22.84
CA LEU A 388 -39.81 -4.79 -21.70
C LEU A 388 -38.67 -4.92 -20.67
N TRP A 389 -38.22 -6.15 -20.43
CA TRP A 389 -37.09 -6.39 -19.55
C TRP A 389 -35.80 -5.82 -20.14
N LEU A 390 -35.56 -5.98 -21.45
CA LEU A 390 -34.40 -5.42 -22.16
C LEU A 390 -34.41 -3.88 -22.17
N GLN A 391 -35.56 -3.24 -22.30
CA GLN A 391 -35.69 -1.77 -22.20
C GLN A 391 -35.30 -1.29 -20.79
N LYS A 392 -35.77 -1.99 -19.74
CA LYS A 392 -35.38 -1.69 -18.35
C LYS A 392 -33.89 -1.91 -18.12
N LEU A 393 -33.31 -2.95 -18.72
CA LEU A 393 -31.85 -3.21 -18.65
C LEU A 393 -31.07 -2.10 -19.34
N ALA A 394 -31.49 -1.66 -20.55
CA ALA A 394 -30.87 -0.56 -21.29
C ALA A 394 -30.87 0.74 -20.48
N TYR A 395 -32.03 1.09 -19.90
CA TYR A 395 -32.17 2.27 -19.04
C TYR A 395 -31.24 2.19 -17.81
N LEU A 396 -31.21 1.03 -17.13
CA LEU A 396 -30.30 0.81 -15.99
C LEU A 396 -28.83 0.91 -16.40
N ALA A 397 -28.45 0.36 -17.56
CA ALA A 397 -27.08 0.45 -18.06
C ALA A 397 -26.65 1.91 -18.26
N ASP A 398 -27.50 2.72 -18.92
CA ASP A 398 -27.23 4.13 -19.18
C ASP A 398 -27.16 4.95 -17.89
N ILE A 399 -28.11 4.80 -16.96
CA ILE A 399 -28.13 5.53 -15.69
C ILE A 399 -26.94 5.17 -14.82
N PHE A 400 -26.62 3.88 -14.67
CA PHE A 400 -25.48 3.47 -13.87
C PHE A 400 -24.14 3.86 -14.49
N CYS A 401 -24.05 3.94 -15.83
CA CYS A 401 -22.87 4.47 -16.50
C CYS A 401 -22.65 5.95 -16.12
N LYS A 402 -23.69 6.78 -16.23
CA LYS A 402 -23.65 8.20 -15.85
C LYS A 402 -23.33 8.42 -14.37
N LEU A 403 -23.88 7.59 -13.49
CA LEU A 403 -23.58 7.62 -12.06
C LEU A 403 -22.10 7.22 -11.77
N ASN A 404 -21.58 6.26 -12.53
CA ASN A 404 -20.16 5.88 -12.41
C ASN A 404 -19.23 7.01 -12.88
N GLU A 405 -19.56 7.70 -13.97
CA GLU A 405 -18.80 8.86 -14.43
C GLU A 405 -18.76 9.96 -13.36
N LEU A 406 -19.91 10.27 -12.76
CA LEU A 406 -19.97 11.19 -11.62
C LEU A 406 -19.07 10.71 -10.48
N SER A 407 -19.23 9.45 -10.05
CA SER A 407 -18.46 8.88 -8.95
C SER A 407 -16.96 8.95 -9.19
N MET A 408 -16.50 8.61 -10.40
CA MET A 408 -15.09 8.73 -10.77
C MET A 408 -14.61 10.19 -10.75
N SER A 409 -15.46 11.12 -11.18
CA SER A 409 -15.13 12.53 -11.15
C SER A 409 -15.01 13.09 -9.72
N LEU A 410 -15.72 12.52 -8.74
CA LEU A 410 -15.65 12.93 -7.33
C LEU A 410 -14.42 12.38 -6.57
N GLN A 411 -13.55 11.63 -7.25
CA GLN A 411 -12.37 10.99 -6.67
C GLN A 411 -11.08 11.58 -7.26
N GLY A 412 -9.99 11.52 -6.51
CA GLY A 412 -8.65 11.94 -6.93
C GLY A 412 -8.06 13.04 -6.06
N GLU A 413 -6.73 13.13 -6.07
CA GLU A 413 -5.94 14.04 -5.21
C GLU A 413 -6.26 15.53 -5.43
N SER A 414 -6.67 15.90 -6.65
CA SER A 414 -6.99 17.30 -6.99
C SER A 414 -8.44 17.70 -6.68
N VAL A 415 -9.25 16.77 -6.17
CA VAL A 415 -10.68 17.04 -5.91
C VAL A 415 -10.83 17.84 -4.61
N THR A 416 -11.42 19.04 -4.74
CA THR A 416 -11.74 19.92 -3.61
C THR A 416 -13.23 19.91 -3.32
N ILE A 417 -13.64 20.41 -2.15
CA ILE A 417 -15.08 20.54 -1.82
C ILE A 417 -15.83 21.43 -2.84
N PHE A 418 -15.17 22.45 -3.37
CA PHE A 418 -15.75 23.32 -4.38
C PHE A 418 -16.00 22.57 -5.69
N SER A 419 -14.99 21.80 -6.16
CA SER A 419 -15.15 20.98 -7.37
C SER A 419 -16.18 19.85 -7.19
N VAL A 420 -16.34 19.33 -5.99
CA VAL A 420 -17.42 18.36 -5.66
C VAL A 420 -18.79 19.03 -5.79
N LEU A 421 -18.95 20.24 -5.22
CA LEU A 421 -20.21 20.98 -5.31
C LEU A 421 -20.58 21.28 -6.76
N ASP A 422 -19.65 21.83 -7.56
CA ASP A 422 -19.87 22.13 -8.97
C ASP A 422 -20.30 20.89 -9.78
N ARG A 423 -19.67 19.75 -9.52
CA ARG A 423 -19.98 18.47 -10.21
C ARG A 423 -21.35 17.94 -9.81
N ILE A 424 -21.73 18.06 -8.54
CA ILE A 424 -23.06 17.67 -8.06
C ILE A 424 -24.14 18.58 -8.66
N GLU A 425 -23.92 19.91 -8.66
CA GLU A 425 -24.86 20.85 -9.27
C GLU A 425 -25.01 20.62 -10.78
N ALA A 426 -23.90 20.37 -11.47
CA ALA A 426 -23.93 20.03 -12.91
C ALA A 426 -24.72 18.73 -13.15
N MET A 427 -24.57 17.74 -12.28
CA MET A 427 -25.33 16.49 -12.38
C MET A 427 -26.82 16.70 -12.13
N LEU A 428 -27.20 17.53 -11.16
CA LEU A 428 -28.61 17.87 -10.91
C LEU A 428 -29.24 18.56 -12.13
N LYS A 429 -28.54 19.48 -12.77
CA LYS A 429 -28.97 20.12 -14.02
C LYS A 429 -29.14 19.09 -15.16
N LYS A 430 -28.20 18.15 -15.29
CA LYS A 430 -28.29 17.05 -16.25
C LYS A 430 -29.50 16.15 -15.98
N ILE A 431 -29.75 15.79 -14.72
CA ILE A 431 -30.89 14.96 -14.35
C ILE A 431 -32.20 15.67 -14.76
N ASN A 432 -32.36 16.96 -14.45
CA ASN A 432 -33.53 17.73 -14.85
C ASN A 432 -33.71 17.76 -16.35
N PHE A 433 -32.64 17.96 -17.12
CA PHE A 433 -32.65 17.90 -18.56
C PHE A 433 -33.07 16.51 -19.09
N TRP A 434 -32.55 15.43 -18.52
CA TRP A 434 -32.93 14.06 -18.91
C TRP A 434 -34.40 13.77 -18.62
N ILE A 435 -34.95 14.29 -17.51
CA ILE A 435 -36.39 14.17 -17.21
C ILE A 435 -37.22 14.84 -18.29
N GLN A 436 -36.84 16.04 -18.75
CA GLN A 436 -37.51 16.74 -19.82
C GLN A 436 -37.43 15.97 -21.17
N CYS A 437 -36.25 15.45 -21.53
CA CYS A 437 -36.08 14.61 -22.71
C CYS A 437 -37.01 13.37 -22.68
N LEU A 438 -37.05 12.67 -21.56
CA LEU A 438 -37.93 11.49 -21.39
C LEU A 438 -39.42 11.88 -21.53
N GLN A 439 -39.84 13.03 -20.99
CA GLN A 439 -41.21 13.51 -21.11
C GLN A 439 -41.58 13.86 -22.59
N MET A 440 -40.59 14.25 -23.39
CA MET A 440 -40.77 14.56 -24.82
C MET A 440 -40.52 13.33 -25.71
N ASN A 441 -40.31 12.13 -25.15
CA ASN A 441 -39.92 10.92 -25.88
C ASN A 441 -38.58 11.06 -26.66
N GLU A 442 -37.68 11.91 -26.17
CA GLU A 442 -36.35 12.09 -26.74
C GLU A 442 -35.32 11.26 -26.01
N TYR A 443 -34.83 10.21 -26.64
CA TYR A 443 -33.93 9.23 -25.99
C TYR A 443 -32.46 9.42 -26.34
N GLY A 444 -32.07 10.46 -27.09
CA GLY A 444 -30.70 10.68 -27.53
C GLY A 444 -29.66 10.83 -26.41
N CYS A 445 -30.10 11.15 -25.18
CA CYS A 445 -29.25 11.17 -23.99
C CYS A 445 -28.97 9.80 -23.39
N PHE A 446 -29.67 8.75 -23.83
CA PHE A 446 -29.64 7.39 -23.34
C PHE A 446 -29.25 6.45 -24.47
N TYR A 447 -27.93 6.18 -24.58
CA TYR A 447 -27.39 5.43 -25.72
C TYR A 447 -28.01 4.05 -25.87
N SER A 448 -28.06 3.28 -24.79
CA SER A 448 -28.59 1.91 -24.84
C SER A 448 -30.12 1.90 -25.11
N VAL A 449 -30.84 2.87 -24.54
CA VAL A 449 -32.29 3.01 -24.78
C VAL A 449 -32.56 3.45 -26.22
N SER A 450 -31.76 4.32 -26.79
CA SER A 450 -31.94 4.80 -28.17
C SER A 450 -31.69 3.76 -29.26
N THR A 451 -31.12 2.59 -28.88
CA THR A 451 -30.93 1.46 -29.80
C THR A 451 -32.16 0.56 -29.94
N PHE A 452 -33.22 0.83 -29.19
CA PHE A 452 -34.54 0.23 -29.35
C PHE A 452 -35.40 1.03 -30.30
#